data_85f8631dfd37d80e2b82f97e207b74c4
#
_entry.id   85f8631dfd37d80e2b82f97e207b74c4
#
_cell.length_a   1.000
_cell.length_b   1.000
_cell.length_c   1.000
_cell.angle_alpha   90.00
_cell.angle_beta   90.00
_cell.angle_gamma   90.00
#
_symmetry.space_group_name_H-M   'P 1'
#
loop_
_entity.id
_entity.type
_entity.pdbx_description
1 polymer ?
#
loop_
_entity_poly.entity_id
_entity_poly.type
_entity_poly.pdbx_seq_one_letter_code
_entity_poly.pdbx_strand_id
1 'polypeptide(L)'
;MGSEMCIRDRLSKIQDAYKKDPNLKNLIFDDWFNNEIATRLDNLAKVVSLSTKAGIPVPCLSSTLDYLNSYRTNRLPQNLVQAMRDCFGSHTYERIDKEGSFHTEWMK
;
A
#
# COMPACT_ATOMS: atom_id res chain seq x y z
N MET A 1 13.89 27.53 -6.01
CA MET A 1 14.78 26.89 -7.02
C MET A 1 15.09 25.41 -6.75
N GLY A 2 14.78 24.82 -5.58
CA GLY A 2 15.06 23.41 -5.31
C GLY A 2 13.97 22.42 -5.76
N SER A 3 12.70 22.80 -5.86
CA SER A 3 11.59 21.86 -6.10
C SER A 3 11.44 21.42 -7.56
N GLU A 4 11.75 22.29 -8.51
CA GLU A 4 11.61 21.95 -9.95
C GLU A 4 12.67 20.97 -10.44
N MET A 5 13.90 21.04 -9.92
CA MET A 5 14.96 20.07 -10.24
C MET A 5 14.61 18.67 -9.72
N CYS A 6 14.05 18.56 -8.52
CA CYS A 6 13.65 17.27 -7.94
C CYS A 6 12.52 16.59 -8.74
N ILE A 7 11.57 17.34 -9.29
CA ILE A 7 10.48 16.81 -10.11
C ILE A 7 11.03 16.33 -11.45
N ARG A 8 11.86 17.09 -12.12
CA ARG A 8 12.47 16.73 -13.41
C ARG A 8 13.30 15.46 -13.31
N ASP A 9 14.13 15.33 -12.28
CA ASP A 9 14.98 14.14 -12.08
C ASP A 9 14.16 12.88 -11.82
N ARG A 10 13.03 13.00 -11.10
CA ARG A 10 12.11 11.88 -10.88
C ARG A 10 11.37 11.45 -12.14
N LEU A 11 10.93 12.40 -12.96
CA LEU A 11 10.25 12.10 -14.23
C LEU A 11 11.14 11.32 -15.19
N SER A 12 12.44 11.64 -15.27
CA SER A 12 13.38 10.88 -16.09
C SER A 12 13.48 9.42 -15.62
N LYS A 13 13.56 9.16 -14.30
CA LYS A 13 13.60 7.81 -13.73
C LYS A 13 12.32 7.02 -13.99
N ILE A 14 11.15 7.66 -13.91
CA ILE A 14 9.87 7.03 -14.29
C ILE A 14 9.89 6.66 -15.78
N GLN A 15 10.31 7.57 -16.62
CA GLN A 15 10.42 7.31 -18.07
C GLN A 15 11.37 6.15 -18.37
N ASP A 16 12.52 6.08 -17.69
CA ASP A 16 13.50 5.02 -17.87
C ASP A 16 12.93 3.66 -17.42
N ALA A 17 12.20 3.61 -16.32
CA ALA A 17 11.54 2.39 -15.84
C ALA A 17 10.56 1.83 -16.89
N TYR A 18 9.68 2.68 -17.45
CA TYR A 18 8.72 2.25 -18.47
C TYR A 18 9.35 2.02 -19.85
N LYS A 19 10.50 2.60 -20.16
CA LYS A 19 11.29 2.23 -21.36
C LYS A 19 11.90 0.84 -21.22
N LYS A 20 12.37 0.51 -19.99
CA LYS A 20 12.95 -0.80 -19.67
C LYS A 20 11.88 -1.91 -19.66
N ASP A 21 10.73 -1.62 -19.09
CA ASP A 21 9.58 -2.53 -19.06
C ASP A 21 8.27 -1.78 -19.36
N PRO A 22 7.81 -1.78 -20.63
CA PRO A 22 6.55 -1.14 -21.02
C PRO A 22 5.31 -1.73 -20.35
N ASN A 23 5.38 -2.95 -19.81
CA ASN A 23 4.29 -3.65 -19.12
C ASN A 23 4.41 -3.55 -17.60
N LEU A 24 5.27 -2.69 -17.07
CA LEU A 24 5.47 -2.49 -15.65
C LEU A 24 4.15 -2.10 -14.97
N LYS A 25 3.61 -2.97 -14.15
CA LYS A 25 2.30 -2.77 -13.49
C LYS A 25 2.32 -1.71 -12.40
N ASN A 26 3.46 -1.52 -11.75
CA ASN A 26 3.66 -0.52 -10.71
C ASN A 26 5.15 -0.19 -10.60
N LEU A 27 5.48 1.08 -10.39
CA LEU A 27 6.86 1.55 -10.22
C LEU A 27 7.60 0.88 -9.05
N ILE A 28 6.87 0.39 -8.04
CA ILE A 28 7.46 -0.36 -6.91
C ILE A 28 8.24 -1.61 -7.39
N PHE A 29 7.88 -2.17 -8.53
CA PHE A 29 8.53 -3.35 -9.10
C PHE A 29 9.79 -3.05 -9.94
N ASP A 30 10.05 -1.78 -10.26
CA ASP A 30 11.31 -1.39 -10.87
C ASP A 30 12.44 -1.41 -9.83
N ASP A 31 13.60 -1.93 -10.21
CA ASP A 31 14.73 -2.15 -9.29
C ASP A 31 15.20 -0.87 -8.61
N TRP A 32 15.26 0.25 -9.37
CA TRP A 32 15.71 1.53 -8.82
C TRP A 32 14.71 2.06 -7.78
N PHE A 33 13.41 2.07 -8.13
CA PHE A 33 12.35 2.53 -7.22
C PHE A 33 12.24 1.64 -6.00
N ASN A 34 12.34 0.32 -6.16
CA ASN A 34 12.31 -0.63 -5.06
C ASN A 34 13.44 -0.37 -4.06
N ASN A 35 14.67 -0.18 -4.55
CA ASN A 35 15.82 0.13 -3.69
C ASN A 35 15.67 1.48 -2.97
N GLU A 36 15.19 2.52 -3.67
CA GLU A 36 14.94 3.83 -3.08
C GLU A 36 13.87 3.77 -1.96
N ILE A 37 12.84 2.97 -2.15
CA ILE A 37 11.79 2.74 -1.14
C ILE A 37 12.36 1.95 0.04
N ALA A 38 13.04 0.83 -0.22
CA ALA A 38 13.57 -0.05 0.82
C ALA A 38 14.51 0.67 1.77
N THR A 39 15.40 1.51 1.24
CA THR A 39 16.37 2.28 2.04
C THR A 39 15.74 3.36 2.91
N ARG A 40 14.51 3.81 2.61
CA ARG A 40 13.82 4.93 3.31
C ARG A 40 12.61 4.50 4.13
N LEU A 41 12.15 3.28 3.96
CA LEU A 41 10.90 2.80 4.55
C LEU A 41 10.92 2.85 6.08
N ASP A 42 12.02 2.45 6.70
CA ASP A 42 12.17 2.49 8.16
C ASP A 42 12.13 3.90 8.72
N ASN A 43 12.70 4.86 8.01
CA ASN A 43 12.64 6.27 8.41
C ASN A 43 11.22 6.83 8.26
N LEU A 44 10.50 6.45 7.20
CA LEU A 44 9.09 6.81 7.04
C LEU A 44 8.24 6.26 8.21
N ALA A 45 8.43 4.99 8.55
CA ALA A 45 7.72 4.35 9.66
C ALA A 45 8.02 5.03 11.01
N LYS A 46 9.27 5.41 11.28
CA LYS A 46 9.66 6.18 12.47
C LYS A 46 8.97 7.53 12.53
N VAL A 47 8.98 8.28 11.42
CA VAL A 47 8.32 9.61 11.35
C VAL A 47 6.83 9.49 11.62
N VAL A 48 6.13 8.56 10.96
CA VAL A 48 4.69 8.33 11.17
C VAL A 48 4.41 7.96 12.62
N SER A 49 5.19 7.04 13.22
CA SER A 49 5.04 6.63 14.61
C SER A 49 5.23 7.80 15.60
N LEU A 50 6.27 8.61 15.40
CA LEU A 50 6.55 9.77 16.25
C LEU A 50 5.45 10.82 16.12
N SER A 51 5.01 11.11 14.90
CA SER A 51 3.94 12.08 14.64
C SER A 51 2.63 11.64 15.32
N THR A 52 2.28 10.35 15.20
CA THR A 52 1.09 9.79 15.85
C THR A 52 1.18 9.95 17.38
N LYS A 53 2.33 9.62 17.99
CA LYS A 53 2.55 9.78 19.43
C LYS A 53 2.48 11.24 19.88
N ALA A 54 2.91 12.16 19.04
CA ALA A 54 2.88 13.60 19.31
C ALA A 54 1.52 14.25 19.00
N GLY A 55 0.54 13.51 18.49
CA GLY A 55 -0.76 14.05 18.08
C GLY A 55 -0.69 14.93 16.82
N ILE A 56 0.36 14.77 16.01
CA ILE A 56 0.55 15.55 14.77
C ILE A 56 -0.02 14.74 13.59
N PRO A 57 -1.04 15.26 12.88
CA PRO A 57 -1.62 14.58 11.74
C PRO A 57 -0.68 14.60 10.53
N VAL A 58 -0.39 13.43 9.98
CA VAL A 58 0.47 13.25 8.79
C VAL A 58 -0.20 12.31 7.76
N PRO A 59 -1.41 12.66 7.27
CA PRO A 59 -2.22 11.73 6.48
C PRO A 59 -1.53 11.23 5.21
N CYS A 60 -0.78 12.07 4.51
CA CYS A 60 -0.05 11.65 3.30
C CYS A 60 1.07 10.65 3.62
N LEU A 61 1.81 10.84 4.72
CA LEU A 61 2.89 9.93 5.09
C LEU A 61 2.35 8.60 5.62
N SER A 62 1.29 8.63 6.44
CA SER A 62 0.67 7.42 6.95
C SER A 62 0.02 6.59 5.85
N SER A 63 -0.74 7.21 4.93
CA SER A 63 -1.33 6.48 3.80
C SER A 63 -0.28 5.91 2.84
N THR A 64 0.85 6.60 2.66
CA THR A 64 1.98 6.07 1.88
C THR A 64 2.56 4.83 2.55
N LEU A 65 2.78 4.87 3.87
CA LEU A 65 3.29 3.73 4.62
C LEU A 65 2.32 2.55 4.57
N ASP A 66 1.02 2.80 4.75
CA ASP A 66 -0.03 1.78 4.68
C ASP A 66 -0.14 1.15 3.30
N TYR A 67 -0.03 1.96 2.23
CA TYR A 67 0.02 1.46 0.86
C TYR A 67 1.18 0.48 0.64
N LEU A 68 2.40 0.88 1.03
CA LEU A 68 3.59 0.04 0.89
C LEU A 68 3.49 -1.24 1.74
N ASN A 69 2.99 -1.13 2.96
CA ASN A 69 2.76 -2.28 3.84
C ASN A 69 1.71 -3.23 3.26
N SER A 70 0.63 -2.69 2.69
CA SER A 70 -0.42 -3.50 2.06
C SER A 70 0.11 -4.26 0.85
N TYR A 71 0.96 -3.63 0.03
CA TYR A 71 1.55 -4.27 -1.14
C TYR A 71 2.45 -5.47 -0.82
N ARG A 72 3.15 -5.42 0.29
CA ARG A 72 4.09 -6.49 0.72
C ARG A 72 3.49 -7.51 1.68
N THR A 73 2.21 -7.36 2.04
CA THR A 73 1.54 -8.24 2.99
C THR A 73 0.56 -9.16 2.26
N ASN A 74 0.81 -10.46 2.33
CA ASN A 74 -0.01 -11.46 1.66
C ASN A 74 -1.43 -11.59 2.27
N ARG A 75 -1.55 -11.43 3.60
CA ARG A 75 -2.83 -11.45 4.32
C ARG A 75 -3.04 -10.13 5.03
N LEU A 76 -4.01 -9.37 4.56
CA LEU A 76 -4.30 -8.04 5.07
C LEU A 76 -5.31 -8.09 6.23
N PRO A 77 -5.21 -7.18 7.23
CA PRO A 77 -6.22 -7.01 8.27
C PRO A 77 -7.58 -6.57 7.72
N GLN A 78 -7.65 -6.10 6.48
CA GLN A 78 -8.87 -5.80 5.73
C GLN A 78 -9.81 -7.01 5.59
N ASN A 79 -9.35 -8.24 5.84
CA ASN A 79 -10.21 -9.41 5.97
C ASN A 79 -11.27 -9.22 7.05
N LEU A 80 -10.96 -8.51 8.14
CA LEU A 80 -11.93 -8.13 9.17
C LEU A 80 -13.03 -7.22 8.61
N VAL A 81 -12.65 -6.26 7.77
CA VAL A 81 -13.62 -5.36 7.11
C VAL A 81 -14.55 -6.15 6.21
N GLN A 82 -14.04 -7.13 5.45
CA GLN A 82 -14.88 -7.99 4.63
C GLN A 82 -15.81 -8.87 5.48
N ALA A 83 -15.33 -9.39 6.60
CA ALA A 83 -16.16 -10.13 7.55
C ALA A 83 -17.27 -9.25 8.15
N MET A 84 -16.97 -8.00 8.48
CA MET A 84 -17.98 -7.03 8.93
C MET A 84 -19.01 -6.72 7.86
N ARG A 85 -18.61 -6.55 6.60
CA ARG A 85 -19.52 -6.34 5.47
C ARG A 85 -20.45 -7.54 5.27
N ASP A 86 -19.93 -8.75 5.41
CA ASP A 86 -20.72 -9.97 5.34
C ASP A 86 -21.70 -10.04 6.52
N CYS A 87 -21.27 -9.72 7.72
CA CYS A 87 -22.11 -9.72 8.93
C CYS A 87 -23.28 -8.73 8.84
N PHE A 88 -23.04 -7.49 8.39
CA PHE A 88 -24.05 -6.45 8.34
C PHE A 88 -24.94 -6.47 7.10
N GLY A 89 -24.42 -6.96 5.99
CA GLY A 89 -25.09 -6.82 4.69
C GLY A 89 -25.06 -8.05 3.80
N SER A 90 -24.61 -9.19 4.29
CA SER A 90 -24.46 -10.44 3.50
C SER A 90 -23.69 -10.24 2.20
N HIS A 91 -22.64 -9.40 2.24
CA HIS A 91 -21.85 -9.06 1.06
C HIS A 91 -20.94 -10.20 0.58
N THR A 92 -20.97 -11.33 1.28
CA THR A 92 -20.16 -12.51 0.98
C THR A 92 -18.64 -12.25 1.04
N TYR A 93 -17.86 -13.30 0.99
CA TYR A 93 -16.41 -13.27 0.92
C TYR A 93 -15.90 -14.47 0.13
N GLU A 94 -14.71 -14.32 -0.43
CA GLU A 94 -13.99 -15.43 -1.08
C GLU A 94 -13.02 -16.06 -0.09
N ARG A 95 -12.82 -17.38 -0.22
CA ARG A 95 -11.88 -18.15 0.60
C ARG A 95 -10.64 -18.50 -0.22
N ILE A 96 -9.52 -18.69 0.45
CA ILE A 96 -8.27 -19.12 -0.20
C ILE A 96 -8.17 -20.63 -0.37
N ASP A 97 -9.00 -21.40 0.35
CA ASP A 97 -9.01 -22.86 0.37
C ASP A 97 -10.15 -23.47 -0.44
N LYS A 98 -11.08 -22.65 -0.92
CA LYS A 98 -12.23 -23.05 -1.74
C LYS A 98 -12.62 -21.96 -2.71
N GLU A 99 -12.96 -22.34 -3.93
CA GLU A 99 -13.54 -21.43 -4.91
C GLU A 99 -14.99 -21.12 -4.59
N GLY A 100 -15.44 -19.92 -4.97
CA GLY A 100 -16.81 -19.44 -4.82
C GLY A 100 -16.97 -18.35 -3.78
N SER A 101 -18.20 -17.85 -3.65
CA SER A 101 -18.58 -16.81 -2.68
C SER A 101 -19.29 -17.47 -1.51
N PHE A 102 -18.93 -17.06 -0.30
CA PHE A 102 -19.41 -17.61 0.96
C PHE A 102 -20.06 -16.55 1.82
N HIS A 103 -21.07 -16.93 2.57
CA HIS A 103 -21.70 -16.14 3.62
C HIS A 103 -21.66 -16.91 4.94
N THR A 104 -21.47 -16.22 6.04
CA THR A 104 -21.50 -16.79 7.39
C THR A 104 -22.74 -16.29 8.14
N GLU A 105 -23.52 -17.20 8.70
CA GLU A 105 -24.60 -16.84 9.60
C GLU A 105 -24.02 -16.44 10.99
N TRP A 106 -23.77 -15.13 11.15
CA TRP A 106 -23.03 -14.57 12.29
C TRP A 106 -23.79 -14.56 13.60
N MET A 107 -25.11 -14.57 13.52
CA MET A 107 -25.99 -14.49 14.69
C MET A 107 -26.81 -15.79 14.80
N LYS A 108 -26.22 -16.80 15.37
CA LYS A 108 -26.90 -17.99 15.87
C LYS A 108 -26.83 -18.04 17.37
#